data_41be190472b601cd7da80a23da58f699
#
_entry.id   41be190472b601cd7da80a23da58f699
#
_cell.length_a   1.000
_cell.length_b   1.000
_cell.length_c   1.000
_cell.angle_alpha   90.00
_cell.angle_beta   90.00
_cell.angle_gamma   90.00
#
_symmetry.space_group_name_H-M   'P 1'
#
loop_
_entity.id
_entity.type
_entity.pdbx_description
1 polymer ?
#
loop_
_entity_poly.entity_id
_entity_poly.type
_entity_poly.pdbx_seq_one_letter_code
_entity_poly.pdbx_strand_id
1 'polypeptide(L)'
;MLRRHGRSVSLITNLFALLILALATSSCIHFDVTQAQVPIETVMQAIHEYGRGHQVLPSPAASTATTETEESYRTDVSLLLAEENFAELEKIAERNRTERPLFVGGLWKNNVFFNALGYPPHEGETKDSDYQFQIRRIQKWVAAYPQSSAARISLARCYTDYADFARGEGTADTVSNGQWRLYNSRAATAKESLLAAARLKERDPHWYEAMQQVAFREGWDNAHARELLDQAAGFEPSYYHYYREYADYLKPQWYGKPGAIPAFAEEASSSLAEPDGSILYFRIVSSLACNCAPEVAELPSVSLTKFRTGYENVRRLYGFSNLNANRYAFVAYTFKDKPSAQQAFASIADMEHDVWWGPHTFEAARAWANTP
;
A
#
# COMPACT_ATOMS: atom_id res chain seq x y z
N MET A 1 -61.26 -2.77 17.67
CA MET A 1 -61.22 -3.96 16.83
C MET A 1 -59.74 -4.18 16.49
N LEU A 2 -58.99 -5.03 17.25
CA LEU A 2 -58.74 -6.44 16.97
C LEU A 2 -58.10 -6.64 15.56
N ARG A 3 -56.85 -7.04 15.43
CA ARG A 3 -56.13 -8.23 15.93
C ARG A 3 -54.63 -8.09 15.84
N ARG A 4 -53.94 -8.41 16.87
CA ARG A 4 -52.72 -9.14 17.11
C ARG A 4 -52.52 -10.34 16.16
N HIS A 5 -51.21 -10.53 15.81
CA HIS A 5 -50.47 -11.81 15.72
C HIS A 5 -49.06 -11.40 15.43
N GLY A 6 -48.05 -11.65 16.16
CA GLY A 6 -47.68 -12.65 17.15
C GLY A 6 -46.69 -13.68 16.57
N ARG A 7 -45.43 -13.57 17.00
CA ARG A 7 -44.39 -14.62 17.02
C ARG A 7 -43.83 -15.12 15.67
N SER A 8 -42.53 -15.14 15.48
CA SER A 8 -41.68 -16.18 16.09
C SER A 8 -40.21 -15.77 16.07
N VAL A 9 -39.62 -15.75 17.24
CA VAL A 9 -38.16 -15.82 17.46
C VAL A 9 -37.76 -17.24 17.12
N SER A 10 -36.83 -17.43 16.22
CA SER A 10 -36.09 -18.69 16.06
C SER A 10 -34.62 -18.46 16.23
N LEU A 11 -34.13 -18.87 17.38
CA LEU A 11 -32.73 -19.23 17.64
C LEU A 11 -32.27 -20.19 16.55
N ILE A 12 -31.24 -19.81 15.82
CA ILE A 12 -30.26 -20.76 15.25
C ILE A 12 -28.89 -20.26 15.70
N THR A 13 -28.58 -20.71 16.90
CA THR A 13 -27.22 -20.69 17.46
C THR A 13 -26.45 -21.87 16.88
N ASN A 14 -25.18 -21.61 16.53
CA ASN A 14 -24.10 -22.58 16.43
C ASN A 14 -24.27 -23.75 15.45
N LEU A 15 -23.61 -23.63 14.28
CA LEU A 15 -22.84 -24.73 13.65
C LEU A 15 -22.16 -24.22 12.36
N PHE A 16 -21.08 -23.46 12.48
CA PHE A 16 -20.10 -23.29 11.40
C PHE A 16 -18.71 -23.05 11.98
N ALA A 17 -18.29 -23.96 12.83
CA ALA A 17 -16.91 -24.18 13.16
C ALA A 17 -16.67 -25.67 12.94
N LEU A 18 -16.15 -26.03 11.79
CA LEU A 18 -15.40 -27.24 11.43
C LEU A 18 -15.73 -27.66 9.99
N LEU A 19 -14.74 -27.58 9.18
CA LEU A 19 -14.46 -28.20 7.89
C LEU A 19 -14.20 -27.18 6.77
N ILE A 20 -13.03 -26.57 6.73
CA ILE A 20 -12.32 -26.34 5.49
C ILE A 20 -10.84 -26.65 5.74
N LEU A 21 -10.53 -27.93 5.87
CA LEU A 21 -9.22 -28.48 5.51
C LEU A 21 -9.46 -29.16 4.17
N ALA A 22 -9.44 -28.41 3.09
CA ALA A 22 -9.44 -28.92 1.75
C ALA A 22 -8.22 -28.37 1.02
N LEU A 23 -7.30 -29.26 0.78
CA LEU A 23 -6.14 -29.19 -0.10
C LEU A 23 -6.36 -28.24 -1.28
N ALA A 24 -5.84 -27.00 -1.16
CA ALA A 24 -5.67 -26.13 -2.30
C ALA A 24 -4.43 -26.61 -3.07
N THR A 25 -4.64 -27.58 -3.96
CA THR A 25 -3.71 -27.76 -5.08
C THR A 25 -3.83 -26.52 -5.94
N SER A 26 -2.82 -25.65 -5.85
CA SER A 26 -2.67 -24.45 -6.65
C SER A 26 -2.52 -24.86 -8.12
N SER A 27 -3.64 -24.99 -8.82
CA SER A 27 -3.65 -25.03 -10.28
C SER A 27 -3.61 -23.58 -10.76
N CYS A 28 -2.41 -23.04 -10.94
CA CYS A 28 -2.22 -21.84 -11.75
C CYS A 28 -2.74 -22.14 -13.16
N ILE A 29 -3.95 -21.71 -13.48
CA ILE A 29 -4.48 -21.74 -14.84
C ILE A 29 -3.73 -20.66 -15.61
N HIS A 30 -2.71 -21.05 -16.37
CA HIS A 30 -2.04 -20.19 -17.34
C HIS A 30 -3.04 -19.91 -18.47
N PHE A 31 -3.55 -18.69 -18.53
CA PHE A 31 -4.27 -18.21 -19.69
C PHE A 31 -3.28 -17.64 -20.69
N ASP A 32 -3.25 -18.27 -21.86
CA ASP A 32 -2.48 -17.85 -23.03
C ASP A 32 -3.07 -16.54 -23.59
N VAL A 33 -2.53 -15.40 -23.16
CA VAL A 33 -2.80 -14.11 -23.76
C VAL A 33 -1.65 -13.81 -24.70
N THR A 34 -1.87 -13.95 -25.99
CA THR A 34 -0.90 -13.67 -27.06
C THR A 34 -0.62 -12.17 -27.27
N GLN A 35 -0.27 -11.45 -26.20
CA GLN A 35 0.62 -10.32 -26.26
C GLN A 35 2.00 -10.85 -25.89
N ALA A 36 3.00 -10.61 -26.74
CA ALA A 36 4.37 -11.02 -26.47
C ALA A 36 4.80 -10.41 -25.13
N GLN A 37 4.71 -11.20 -24.05
CA GLN A 37 5.12 -10.76 -22.73
C GLN A 37 6.61 -10.45 -22.80
N VAL A 38 7.00 -9.27 -22.30
CA VAL A 38 8.42 -8.94 -22.13
C VAL A 38 9.02 -9.99 -21.19
N PRO A 39 10.08 -10.71 -21.60
CA PRO A 39 10.71 -11.73 -20.77
C PRO A 39 11.13 -11.14 -19.42
N ILE A 40 10.99 -11.94 -18.35
CA ILE A 40 11.32 -11.49 -16.99
C ILE A 40 12.77 -11.04 -16.87
N GLU A 41 13.69 -11.69 -17.58
CA GLU A 41 15.12 -11.34 -17.60
C GLU A 41 15.35 -9.92 -18.14
N THR A 42 14.57 -9.51 -19.15
CA THR A 42 14.62 -8.14 -19.70
C THR A 42 14.11 -7.13 -18.68
N VAL A 43 13.07 -7.49 -17.92
CA VAL A 43 12.54 -6.62 -16.85
C VAL A 43 13.55 -6.51 -15.72
N MET A 44 14.14 -7.62 -15.28
CA MET A 44 15.17 -7.63 -14.23
C MET A 44 16.40 -6.83 -14.64
N GLN A 45 16.84 -6.92 -15.90
CA GLN A 45 17.90 -6.06 -16.41
C GLN A 45 17.53 -4.57 -16.29
N ALA A 46 16.30 -4.17 -16.66
CA ALA A 46 15.85 -2.79 -16.53
C ALA A 46 15.83 -2.32 -15.06
N ILE A 47 15.44 -3.21 -14.12
CA ILE A 47 15.45 -2.96 -12.68
C ILE A 47 16.87 -2.67 -12.18
N HIS A 48 17.85 -3.50 -12.54
CA HIS A 48 19.25 -3.30 -12.17
C HIS A 48 19.85 -2.01 -12.78
N GLU A 49 19.50 -1.72 -14.02
CA GLU A 49 19.97 -0.52 -14.70
C GLU A 49 19.36 0.75 -14.13
N TYR A 50 18.12 0.68 -13.64
CA TYR A 50 17.41 1.83 -13.09
C TYR A 50 18.11 2.44 -11.88
N GLY A 51 18.60 1.63 -10.96
CA GLY A 51 19.34 2.08 -9.77
C GLY A 51 20.83 2.35 -9.98
N ARG A 52 21.39 2.03 -11.16
CA ARG A 52 22.82 2.10 -11.39
C ARG A 52 23.37 3.51 -11.21
N GLY A 53 24.37 3.64 -10.33
CA GLY A 53 25.04 4.91 -10.07
C GLY A 53 24.22 5.90 -9.21
N HIS A 54 23.09 5.48 -8.68
CA HIS A 54 22.35 6.29 -7.72
C HIS A 54 23.11 6.36 -6.39
N GLN A 55 23.20 7.55 -5.83
CA GLN A 55 23.80 7.78 -4.53
C GLN A 55 22.72 7.77 -3.45
N VAL A 56 22.84 6.84 -2.51
CA VAL A 56 21.93 6.77 -1.36
C VAL A 56 22.10 8.05 -0.51
N LEU A 57 20.97 8.68 -0.22
CA LEU A 57 20.93 9.87 0.61
C LEU A 57 20.55 9.50 2.06
N PRO A 58 20.96 10.30 3.07
CA PRO A 58 20.46 10.13 4.44
C PRO A 58 18.94 10.17 4.48
N SER A 59 18.33 9.50 5.48
CA SER A 59 16.88 9.57 5.70
C SER A 59 16.40 11.01 5.76
N PRO A 60 15.26 11.35 5.10
CA PRO A 60 14.79 12.73 5.07
C PRO A 60 14.45 13.21 6.47
N ALA A 61 14.82 14.46 6.76
CA ALA A 61 14.46 15.10 8.02
C ALA A 61 12.95 15.33 8.12
N ALA A 62 12.44 15.40 9.35
CA ALA A 62 11.06 15.82 9.57
C ALA A 62 10.78 17.15 8.88
N SER A 63 9.68 17.24 8.15
CA SER A 63 9.22 18.51 7.62
C SER A 63 8.86 19.42 8.80
N THR A 64 9.45 20.60 8.86
CA THR A 64 8.99 21.66 9.76
C THR A 64 7.56 22.01 9.35
N ALA A 65 6.62 21.68 10.21
CA ALA A 65 5.19 22.02 10.22
C ALA A 65 4.66 22.70 8.95
N THR A 66 4.21 21.91 8.00
CA THR A 66 3.29 22.43 6.99
C THR A 66 1.87 22.25 7.51
N THR A 67 1.03 23.28 7.37
CA THR A 67 -0.42 23.21 7.64
C THR A 67 -1.15 22.37 6.59
N GLU A 68 -0.45 21.91 5.56
CA GLU A 68 -0.96 21.12 4.46
C GLU A 68 -1.24 19.69 4.93
N THR A 69 -2.48 19.26 4.78
CA THR A 69 -2.90 17.90 5.09
C THR A 69 -2.68 16.96 3.88
N GLU A 70 -2.65 15.65 4.13
CA GLU A 70 -2.62 14.66 3.05
C GLU A 70 -3.81 14.82 2.11
N GLU A 71 -5.00 15.05 2.66
CA GLU A 71 -6.24 15.20 1.89
C GLU A 71 -6.22 16.44 1.00
N SER A 72 -5.80 17.61 1.53
CA SER A 72 -5.68 18.83 0.71
C SER A 72 -4.66 18.65 -0.41
N TYR A 73 -3.49 18.08 -0.11
CA TYR A 73 -2.46 17.81 -1.11
C TYR A 73 -2.93 16.85 -2.21
N ARG A 74 -3.62 15.77 -1.83
CA ARG A 74 -4.22 14.82 -2.78
C ARG A 74 -5.24 15.50 -3.70
N THR A 75 -6.09 16.34 -3.13
CA THR A 75 -7.08 17.13 -3.88
C THR A 75 -6.42 18.08 -4.86
N ASP A 76 -5.41 18.83 -4.42
CA ASP A 76 -4.69 19.79 -5.26
C ASP A 76 -4.00 19.11 -6.43
N VAL A 77 -3.31 17.97 -6.19
CA VAL A 77 -2.66 17.18 -7.24
C VAL A 77 -3.69 16.66 -8.26
N SER A 78 -4.84 16.18 -7.78
CA SER A 78 -5.92 15.69 -8.66
C SER A 78 -6.53 16.81 -9.50
N LEU A 79 -6.70 18.01 -8.93
CA LEU A 79 -7.18 19.19 -9.63
C LEU A 79 -6.19 19.65 -10.71
N LEU A 80 -4.89 19.68 -10.42
CA LEU A 80 -3.86 20.03 -11.42
C LEU A 80 -3.91 19.11 -12.64
N LEU A 81 -4.12 17.80 -12.45
CA LEU A 81 -4.30 16.86 -13.55
C LEU A 81 -5.62 17.13 -14.27
N ALA A 82 -6.70 17.44 -13.53
CA ALA A 82 -8.00 17.73 -14.11
C ALA A 82 -7.97 18.97 -15.00
N GLU A 83 -7.22 19.98 -14.61
CA GLU A 83 -6.99 21.23 -15.34
C GLU A 83 -5.90 21.13 -16.42
N GLU A 84 -5.28 19.97 -16.57
CA GLU A 84 -4.15 19.74 -17.50
C GLU A 84 -2.95 20.68 -17.21
N ASN A 85 -2.78 21.10 -15.95
CA ASN A 85 -1.66 21.93 -15.53
C ASN A 85 -0.39 21.08 -15.32
N PHE A 86 0.11 20.50 -16.39
CA PHE A 86 1.24 19.58 -16.38
C PHE A 86 2.53 20.25 -15.94
N ALA A 87 2.69 21.55 -16.19
CA ALA A 87 3.88 22.28 -15.75
C ALA A 87 4.01 22.32 -14.22
N GLU A 88 2.90 22.46 -13.50
CA GLU A 88 2.92 22.44 -12.05
C GLU A 88 3.09 21.00 -11.50
N LEU A 89 2.49 20.00 -12.15
CA LEU A 89 2.73 18.58 -11.82
C LEU A 89 4.23 18.23 -11.95
N GLU A 90 4.91 18.69 -13.00
CA GLU A 90 6.37 18.48 -13.17
C GLU A 90 7.17 19.12 -12.03
N LYS A 91 6.84 20.34 -11.60
CA LYS A 91 7.51 21.02 -10.48
C LYS A 91 7.31 20.27 -9.16
N ILE A 92 6.09 19.78 -8.91
CA ILE A 92 5.78 18.98 -7.71
C ILE A 92 6.58 17.69 -7.73
N ALA A 93 6.59 16.97 -8.85
CA ALA A 93 7.34 15.73 -9.03
C ALA A 93 8.85 15.96 -8.81
N GLU A 94 9.43 17.03 -9.41
CA GLU A 94 10.84 17.40 -9.21
C GLU A 94 11.14 17.68 -7.74
N ARG A 95 10.31 18.49 -7.06
CA ARG A 95 10.46 18.77 -5.64
C ARG A 95 10.38 17.52 -4.78
N ASN A 96 9.44 16.63 -5.09
CA ASN A 96 9.28 15.36 -4.35
C ASN A 96 10.53 14.47 -4.47
N ARG A 97 11.16 14.42 -5.65
CA ARG A 97 12.39 13.66 -5.87
C ARG A 97 13.60 14.28 -5.17
N THR A 98 13.74 15.61 -5.25
CA THR A 98 14.98 16.30 -4.82
C THR A 98 14.94 16.68 -3.34
N GLU A 99 13.83 17.19 -2.83
CA GLU A 99 13.67 17.63 -1.46
C GLU A 99 13.14 16.54 -0.53
N ARG A 100 12.49 15.51 -1.09
CA ARG A 100 11.98 14.33 -0.36
C ARG A 100 11.06 14.71 0.80
N PRO A 101 10.07 15.61 0.60
CA PRO A 101 9.25 16.14 1.67
C PRO A 101 8.32 15.07 2.26
N LEU A 102 8.09 15.18 3.58
CA LEU A 102 7.21 14.29 4.34
C LEU A 102 6.04 15.07 4.93
N PHE A 103 4.91 14.41 5.09
CA PHE A 103 3.88 14.85 6.02
C PHE A 103 4.24 14.51 7.46
N VAL A 104 3.51 15.10 8.38
CA VAL A 104 3.56 14.73 9.80
C VAL A 104 3.31 13.21 9.94
N GLY A 105 4.09 12.57 10.81
CA GLY A 105 4.08 11.11 10.93
C GLY A 105 4.93 10.37 9.90
N GLY A 106 5.67 11.10 9.05
CA GLY A 106 6.67 10.54 8.13
C GLY A 106 6.10 9.86 6.89
N LEU A 107 4.91 10.27 6.43
CA LEU A 107 4.37 9.84 5.15
C LEU A 107 5.01 10.63 4.01
N TRP A 108 5.51 9.96 2.99
CA TRP A 108 6.15 10.58 1.84
C TRP A 108 5.15 11.30 0.95
N LYS A 109 5.36 12.60 0.68
CA LYS A 109 4.52 13.34 -0.28
C LYS A 109 4.62 12.76 -1.68
N ASN A 110 5.76 12.18 -2.03
CA ASN A 110 5.95 11.48 -3.29
C ASN A 110 4.98 10.30 -3.47
N ASN A 111 4.77 9.48 -2.43
CA ASN A 111 3.79 8.39 -2.49
C ASN A 111 2.36 8.93 -2.64
N VAL A 112 1.98 9.96 -1.88
CA VAL A 112 0.66 10.59 -1.98
C VAL A 112 0.41 11.19 -3.35
N PHE A 113 1.45 11.81 -3.96
CA PHE A 113 1.39 12.36 -5.31
C PHE A 113 0.99 11.32 -6.35
N PHE A 114 1.69 10.20 -6.40
CA PHE A 114 1.39 9.15 -7.38
C PHE A 114 0.07 8.44 -7.10
N ASN A 115 -0.29 8.25 -5.83
CA ASN A 115 -1.58 7.67 -5.46
C ASN A 115 -2.76 8.59 -5.83
N ALA A 116 -2.60 9.92 -5.71
CA ALA A 116 -3.61 10.88 -6.15
C ALA A 116 -3.83 10.84 -7.67
N LEU A 117 -2.80 10.54 -8.44
CA LEU A 117 -2.86 10.47 -9.91
C LEU A 117 -3.29 9.08 -10.40
N GLY A 118 -3.06 8.03 -9.62
CA GLY A 118 -3.45 6.66 -9.96
C GLY A 118 -4.95 6.45 -9.89
N TYR A 119 -5.59 6.98 -8.86
CA TYR A 119 -7.01 6.77 -8.60
C TYR A 119 -7.85 7.92 -9.12
N PRO A 120 -8.81 7.68 -10.05
CA PRO A 120 -9.62 8.76 -10.60
C PRO A 120 -10.56 9.36 -9.55
N PRO A 121 -10.72 10.69 -9.50
CA PRO A 121 -11.75 11.31 -8.68
C PRO A 121 -13.13 10.89 -9.22
N HIS A 122 -14.05 10.54 -8.30
CA HIS A 122 -15.39 10.09 -8.63
C HIS A 122 -16.41 10.56 -7.58
N GLU A 123 -17.68 10.66 -8.00
CA GLU A 123 -18.83 10.81 -7.12
C GLU A 123 -19.58 9.46 -7.04
N GLY A 124 -19.78 8.95 -5.83
CA GLY A 124 -20.39 7.63 -5.63
C GLY A 124 -19.46 6.48 -5.98
N GLU A 125 -19.95 5.48 -6.71
CA GLU A 125 -19.16 4.33 -7.13
C GLU A 125 -18.28 4.67 -8.33
N THR A 126 -17.00 4.27 -8.29
CA THR A 126 -16.05 4.40 -9.40
C THR A 126 -16.53 3.61 -10.62
N LYS A 127 -16.42 4.20 -11.80
CA LYS A 127 -16.84 3.62 -13.08
C LYS A 127 -15.66 3.42 -14.02
N ASP A 128 -15.82 2.51 -14.97
CA ASP A 128 -14.86 2.29 -16.05
C ASP A 128 -14.53 3.59 -16.83
N SER A 129 -15.54 4.44 -17.06
CA SER A 129 -15.37 5.75 -17.72
C SER A 129 -14.44 6.70 -16.94
N ASP A 130 -14.38 6.61 -15.62
CA ASP A 130 -13.57 7.49 -14.78
C ASP A 130 -12.08 7.15 -14.96
N TYR A 131 -11.74 5.87 -14.98
CA TYR A 131 -10.39 5.41 -15.32
C TYR A 131 -10.00 5.79 -16.75
N GLN A 132 -10.88 5.59 -17.73
CA GLN A 132 -10.58 5.95 -19.11
C GLN A 132 -10.35 7.46 -19.26
N PHE A 133 -11.08 8.28 -18.51
CA PHE A 133 -10.90 9.73 -18.51
C PHE A 133 -9.58 10.14 -17.86
N GLN A 134 -9.24 9.55 -16.72
CA GLN A 134 -7.98 9.77 -16.02
C GLN A 134 -6.78 9.38 -16.92
N ILE A 135 -6.82 8.20 -17.52
CA ILE A 135 -5.79 7.71 -18.43
C ILE A 135 -5.58 8.67 -19.60
N ARG A 136 -6.65 9.16 -20.24
CA ARG A 136 -6.52 10.13 -21.34
C ARG A 136 -5.81 11.41 -20.91
N ARG A 137 -6.07 11.92 -19.71
CA ARG A 137 -5.36 13.11 -19.17
C ARG A 137 -3.88 12.84 -18.94
N ILE A 138 -3.56 11.70 -18.31
CA ILE A 138 -2.16 11.33 -18.10
C ILE A 138 -1.45 11.08 -19.43
N GLN A 139 -2.11 10.50 -20.44
CA GLN A 139 -1.54 10.33 -21.78
C GLN A 139 -1.25 11.68 -22.45
N LYS A 140 -2.09 12.70 -22.27
CA LYS A 140 -1.80 14.07 -22.71
C LYS A 140 -0.57 14.64 -22.01
N TRP A 141 -0.42 14.37 -20.70
CA TRP A 141 0.76 14.77 -19.96
C TRP A 141 2.02 14.09 -20.52
N VAL A 142 2.00 12.76 -20.74
CA VAL A 142 3.09 12.02 -21.38
C VAL A 142 3.44 12.61 -22.76
N ALA A 143 2.44 13.01 -23.56
CA ALA A 143 2.66 13.60 -24.86
C ALA A 143 3.27 15.01 -24.78
N ALA A 144 2.82 15.84 -23.82
CA ALA A 144 3.34 17.19 -23.61
C ALA A 144 4.76 17.19 -23.01
N TYR A 145 5.06 16.19 -22.17
CA TYR A 145 6.36 16.03 -21.48
C TYR A 145 6.96 14.64 -21.76
N PRO A 146 7.46 14.36 -22.97
CA PRO A 146 7.89 13.02 -23.35
C PRO A 146 9.10 12.50 -22.58
N GLN A 147 9.84 13.36 -21.87
CA GLN A 147 10.95 13.00 -21.00
C GLN A 147 10.55 12.90 -19.49
N SER A 148 9.27 13.09 -19.17
CA SER A 148 8.79 12.96 -17.78
C SER A 148 8.72 11.50 -17.35
N SER A 149 9.51 11.15 -16.34
CA SER A 149 9.38 9.88 -15.62
C SER A 149 8.10 9.87 -14.79
N ALA A 150 7.76 11.00 -14.16
CA ALA A 150 6.57 11.14 -13.32
C ALA A 150 5.27 10.86 -14.09
N ALA A 151 5.11 11.41 -15.30
CA ALA A 151 3.94 11.15 -16.14
C ALA A 151 3.77 9.66 -16.47
N ARG A 152 4.87 8.94 -16.75
CA ARG A 152 4.82 7.50 -17.05
C ARG A 152 4.57 6.65 -15.83
N ILE A 153 5.17 6.99 -14.69
CA ILE A 153 4.89 6.30 -13.42
C ILE A 153 3.43 6.49 -13.03
N SER A 154 2.88 7.70 -13.17
CA SER A 154 1.45 7.98 -12.92
C SER A 154 0.54 7.19 -13.86
N LEU A 155 0.93 7.05 -15.13
CA LEU A 155 0.18 6.22 -16.09
C LEU A 155 0.17 4.75 -15.67
N ALA A 156 1.33 4.23 -15.25
CA ALA A 156 1.43 2.86 -14.76
C ALA A 156 0.59 2.66 -13.50
N ARG A 157 0.66 3.60 -12.55
CA ARG A 157 -0.13 3.55 -11.32
C ARG A 157 -1.63 3.52 -11.60
N CYS A 158 -2.09 4.36 -12.53
CA CYS A 158 -3.50 4.37 -12.95
C CYS A 158 -3.91 3.04 -13.60
N TYR A 159 -3.05 2.43 -14.42
CA TYR A 159 -3.34 1.14 -15.04
C TYR A 159 -3.34 -0.02 -14.03
N THR A 160 -2.52 0.01 -12.96
CA THR A 160 -2.56 -0.99 -11.89
C THR A 160 -3.87 -0.94 -11.11
N ASP A 161 -4.36 0.27 -10.75
CA ASP A 161 -5.65 0.43 -10.10
C ASP A 161 -6.82 0.06 -11.02
N TYR A 162 -6.69 0.39 -12.31
CA TYR A 162 -7.68 -0.01 -13.31
C TYR A 162 -7.69 -1.53 -13.57
N ALA A 163 -6.57 -2.21 -13.34
CA ALA A 163 -6.54 -3.67 -13.37
C ALA A 163 -7.34 -4.24 -12.20
N ASP A 164 -7.13 -3.75 -10.98
CA ASP A 164 -7.87 -4.18 -9.80
C ASP A 164 -9.38 -3.91 -9.93
N PHE A 165 -9.74 -2.75 -10.49
CA PHE A 165 -11.14 -2.45 -10.81
C PHE A 165 -11.78 -3.50 -11.74
N ALA A 166 -11.06 -4.00 -12.74
CA ALA A 166 -11.57 -5.04 -13.62
C ALA A 166 -11.73 -6.39 -12.92
N ARG A 167 -10.80 -6.73 -12.02
CA ARG A 167 -10.84 -7.96 -11.23
C ARG A 167 -12.02 -7.93 -10.25
N GLY A 168 -12.27 -6.79 -9.63
CA GLY A 168 -13.23 -6.63 -8.54
C GLY A 168 -12.74 -7.22 -7.22
N GLU A 169 -13.58 -7.13 -6.19
CA GLU A 169 -13.24 -7.47 -4.80
C GLU A 169 -13.44 -8.97 -4.47
N GLY A 170 -14.02 -9.74 -5.36
CA GLY A 170 -14.32 -11.16 -5.16
C GLY A 170 -13.09 -12.05 -5.03
N THR A 171 -13.29 -13.27 -4.53
CA THR A 171 -12.25 -14.32 -4.51
C THR A 171 -11.91 -14.76 -5.94
N ALA A 172 -10.71 -15.31 -6.15
CA ALA A 172 -10.21 -15.64 -7.49
C ALA A 172 -11.12 -16.56 -8.31
N ASP A 173 -11.87 -17.45 -7.66
CA ASP A 173 -12.83 -18.36 -8.26
C ASP A 173 -14.14 -17.68 -8.71
N THR A 174 -14.42 -16.47 -8.21
CA THR A 174 -15.59 -15.66 -8.63
C THR A 174 -15.29 -14.75 -9.81
N VAL A 175 -14.01 -14.57 -10.16
CA VAL A 175 -13.56 -13.67 -11.23
C VAL A 175 -13.72 -14.34 -12.59
N SER A 176 -14.50 -13.74 -13.49
CA SER A 176 -14.74 -14.26 -14.82
C SER A 176 -13.49 -14.20 -15.73
N ASN A 177 -13.45 -15.04 -16.77
CA ASN A 177 -12.37 -14.99 -17.77
C ASN A 177 -12.24 -13.64 -18.44
N GLY A 178 -13.33 -12.89 -18.60
CA GLY A 178 -13.33 -11.54 -19.15
C GLY A 178 -12.60 -10.55 -18.25
N GLN A 179 -12.88 -10.62 -16.94
CA GLN A 179 -12.23 -9.80 -15.93
C GLN A 179 -10.74 -10.11 -15.83
N TRP A 180 -10.34 -11.40 -15.82
CA TRP A 180 -8.93 -11.79 -15.83
C TRP A 180 -8.19 -11.28 -17.08
N ARG A 181 -8.80 -11.31 -18.26
CA ARG A 181 -8.17 -10.76 -19.47
C ARG A 181 -7.93 -9.25 -19.33
N LEU A 182 -8.91 -8.49 -18.81
CA LEU A 182 -8.75 -7.06 -18.57
C LEU A 182 -7.69 -6.76 -17.52
N TYR A 183 -7.70 -7.49 -16.41
CA TYR A 183 -6.70 -7.39 -15.34
C TYR A 183 -5.28 -7.57 -15.88
N ASN A 184 -5.02 -8.69 -16.56
CA ASN A 184 -3.70 -9.00 -17.10
C ASN A 184 -3.25 -8.01 -18.18
N SER A 185 -4.14 -7.61 -19.08
CA SER A 185 -3.85 -6.64 -20.14
C SER A 185 -3.49 -5.26 -19.56
N ARG A 186 -4.20 -4.81 -18.52
CA ARG A 186 -3.95 -3.53 -17.86
C ARG A 186 -2.65 -3.57 -17.06
N ALA A 187 -2.35 -4.66 -16.36
CA ALA A 187 -1.06 -4.86 -15.67
C ALA A 187 0.12 -4.85 -16.66
N ALA A 188 -0.02 -5.49 -17.82
CA ALA A 188 0.98 -5.45 -18.87
C ALA A 188 1.22 -4.03 -19.41
N THR A 189 0.16 -3.24 -19.60
CA THR A 189 0.28 -1.82 -20.02
C THR A 189 0.99 -0.98 -18.95
N ALA A 190 0.72 -1.22 -17.66
CA ALA A 190 1.43 -0.58 -16.57
C ALA A 190 2.94 -0.90 -16.62
N LYS A 191 3.30 -2.17 -16.82
CA LYS A 191 4.69 -2.61 -16.97
C LYS A 191 5.39 -1.91 -18.14
N GLU A 192 4.76 -1.85 -19.31
CA GLU A 192 5.31 -1.15 -20.48
C GLU A 192 5.61 0.32 -20.19
N SER A 193 4.69 1.00 -19.48
CA SER A 193 4.89 2.40 -19.07
C SER A 193 6.08 2.56 -18.12
N LEU A 194 6.26 1.66 -17.17
CA LEU A 194 7.43 1.67 -16.26
C LEU A 194 8.73 1.36 -16.99
N LEU A 195 8.75 0.41 -17.92
CA LEU A 195 9.93 0.13 -18.75
C LEU A 195 10.30 1.31 -19.66
N ALA A 196 9.29 2.06 -20.14
CA ALA A 196 9.54 3.30 -20.85
C ALA A 196 10.11 4.40 -19.93
N ALA A 197 9.61 4.52 -18.70
CA ALA A 197 10.18 5.42 -17.69
C ALA A 197 11.63 5.07 -17.33
N ALA A 198 11.96 3.79 -17.24
CA ALA A 198 13.31 3.33 -16.91
C ALA A 198 14.38 3.75 -17.94
N ARG A 199 14.01 4.03 -19.18
CA ARG A 199 14.91 4.52 -20.23
C ARG A 199 15.18 6.01 -20.14
N LEU A 200 14.42 6.74 -19.31
CA LEU A 200 14.59 8.18 -19.12
C LEU A 200 15.72 8.44 -18.13
N LYS A 201 16.10 9.72 -18.02
CA LYS A 201 17.21 10.14 -17.17
C LYS A 201 16.82 10.26 -15.70
N GLU A 202 15.58 10.65 -15.44
CA GLU A 202 15.06 10.85 -14.09
C GLU A 202 14.84 9.53 -13.37
N ARG A 203 15.15 9.53 -12.08
CA ARG A 203 15.00 8.37 -11.18
C ARG A 203 14.13 8.74 -10.01
N ASP A 204 13.14 7.88 -9.68
CA ASP A 204 12.17 8.10 -8.63
C ASP A 204 11.96 6.81 -7.83
N PRO A 205 11.99 6.82 -6.49
CA PRO A 205 11.79 5.62 -5.69
C PRO A 205 10.42 4.98 -5.92
N HIS A 206 9.39 5.76 -6.23
CA HIS A 206 8.05 5.23 -6.51
C HIS A 206 7.99 4.33 -7.76
N TRP A 207 8.96 4.45 -8.67
CA TRP A 207 9.07 3.53 -9.80
C TRP A 207 9.21 2.07 -9.35
N TYR A 208 10.02 1.83 -8.30
CA TYR A 208 10.19 0.49 -7.74
C TYR A 208 8.90 -0.01 -7.06
N GLU A 209 8.21 0.85 -6.31
CA GLU A 209 6.92 0.54 -5.70
C GLU A 209 5.89 0.17 -6.78
N ALA A 210 5.77 0.97 -7.83
CA ALA A 210 4.88 0.70 -8.95
C ALA A 210 5.25 -0.61 -9.70
N MET A 211 6.55 -0.93 -9.82
CA MET A 211 6.98 -2.21 -10.41
C MET A 211 6.65 -3.40 -9.51
N GLN A 212 6.72 -3.25 -8.16
CA GLN A 212 6.25 -4.29 -7.23
C GLN A 212 4.74 -4.53 -7.37
N GLN A 213 3.96 -3.50 -7.59
CA GLN A 213 2.53 -3.64 -7.85
C GLN A 213 2.24 -4.40 -9.15
N VAL A 214 3.07 -4.20 -10.17
CA VAL A 214 3.03 -5.03 -11.40
C VAL A 214 3.45 -6.46 -11.10
N ALA A 215 4.57 -6.67 -10.39
CA ALA A 215 5.08 -7.99 -10.02
C ALA A 215 4.03 -8.82 -9.26
N PHE A 216 3.33 -8.19 -8.33
CA PHE A 216 2.23 -8.80 -7.59
C PHE A 216 1.11 -9.28 -8.52
N ARG A 217 0.69 -8.43 -9.48
CA ARG A 217 -0.42 -8.74 -10.41
C ARG A 217 -0.06 -9.77 -11.46
N GLU A 218 1.19 -9.83 -11.87
CA GLU A 218 1.71 -10.82 -12.81
C GLU A 218 2.12 -12.14 -12.13
N GLY A 219 2.08 -12.20 -10.80
CA GLY A 219 2.43 -13.39 -10.04
C GLY A 219 3.90 -13.78 -10.16
N TRP A 220 4.82 -12.82 -10.05
CA TRP A 220 6.24 -13.13 -10.06
C TRP A 220 6.58 -14.07 -8.92
N ASP A 221 7.57 -14.93 -9.12
CA ASP A 221 8.04 -15.80 -8.05
C ASP A 221 8.79 -15.02 -6.95
N ASN A 222 8.96 -15.67 -5.81
CA ASN A 222 9.55 -15.06 -4.62
C ASN A 222 10.99 -14.57 -4.84
N ALA A 223 11.75 -15.19 -5.73
CA ALA A 223 13.13 -14.80 -6.00
C ALA A 223 13.18 -13.45 -6.73
N HIS A 224 12.41 -13.30 -7.82
CA HIS A 224 12.34 -12.06 -8.57
C HIS A 224 11.67 -10.92 -7.78
N ALA A 225 10.61 -11.23 -7.01
CA ALA A 225 9.97 -10.24 -6.15
C ALA A 225 10.92 -9.74 -5.04
N ARG A 226 11.73 -10.63 -4.47
CA ARG A 226 12.73 -10.28 -3.47
C ARG A 226 13.87 -9.46 -4.08
N GLU A 227 14.38 -9.84 -5.23
CA GLU A 227 15.44 -9.11 -5.92
C GLU A 227 15.01 -7.68 -6.28
N LEU A 228 13.75 -7.50 -6.71
CA LEU A 228 13.16 -6.18 -6.94
C LEU A 228 13.17 -5.34 -5.66
N LEU A 229 12.78 -5.92 -4.51
CA LEU A 229 12.86 -5.22 -3.22
C LEU A 229 14.31 -4.85 -2.87
N ASP A 230 15.27 -5.77 -3.04
CA ASP A 230 16.68 -5.52 -2.70
C ASP A 230 17.24 -4.37 -3.53
N GLN A 231 16.90 -4.27 -4.82
CA GLN A 231 17.24 -3.13 -5.68
C GLN A 231 16.58 -1.83 -5.20
N ALA A 232 15.30 -1.88 -4.83
CA ALA A 232 14.57 -0.72 -4.28
C ALA A 232 15.18 -0.23 -2.97
N ALA A 233 15.48 -1.14 -2.05
CA ALA A 233 16.10 -0.85 -0.76
C ALA A 233 17.52 -0.28 -0.91
N GLY A 234 18.28 -0.78 -1.90
CA GLY A 234 19.59 -0.23 -2.25
C GLY A 234 19.51 1.15 -2.89
N PHE A 235 18.39 1.50 -3.52
CA PHE A 235 18.18 2.80 -4.13
C PHE A 235 17.81 3.87 -3.08
N GLU A 236 16.77 3.66 -2.28
CA GLU A 236 16.31 4.60 -1.25
C GLU A 236 15.83 3.85 0.00
N PRO A 237 16.74 3.50 0.93
CA PRO A 237 16.40 2.65 2.07
C PRO A 237 15.32 3.24 2.99
N SER A 238 15.16 4.56 3.01
CA SER A 238 14.17 5.26 3.85
C SER A 238 12.77 5.33 3.23
N TYR A 239 12.60 4.98 1.95
CA TYR A 239 11.32 4.97 1.28
C TYR A 239 10.56 3.68 1.64
N TYR A 240 9.90 3.64 2.78
CA TYR A 240 9.32 2.44 3.39
C TYR A 240 8.14 1.83 2.60
N HIS A 241 7.62 2.48 1.59
CA HIS A 241 6.43 2.03 0.87
C HIS A 241 6.66 0.70 0.16
N TYR A 242 7.79 0.49 -0.50
CA TYR A 242 8.06 -0.79 -1.14
C TYR A 242 8.35 -1.95 -0.17
N TYR A 243 8.76 -1.67 1.08
CA TYR A 243 8.80 -2.72 2.10
C TYR A 243 7.39 -3.15 2.52
N ARG A 244 6.43 -2.22 2.51
CA ARG A 244 5.02 -2.53 2.78
C ARG A 244 4.37 -3.28 1.62
N GLU A 245 4.64 -2.88 0.38
CA GLU A 245 4.19 -3.62 -0.82
C GLU A 245 4.71 -5.06 -0.80
N TYR A 246 5.98 -5.26 -0.43
CA TYR A 246 6.53 -6.60 -0.31
C TYR A 246 5.93 -7.38 0.88
N ALA A 247 5.62 -6.72 2.00
CA ALA A 247 4.89 -7.35 3.09
C ALA A 247 3.49 -7.81 2.66
N ASP A 248 2.80 -7.01 1.83
CA ASP A 248 1.51 -7.41 1.25
C ASP A 248 1.65 -8.61 0.30
N TYR A 249 2.71 -8.68 -0.49
CA TYR A 249 3.06 -9.85 -1.30
C TYR A 249 3.27 -11.11 -0.43
N LEU A 250 3.86 -10.97 0.76
CA LEU A 250 4.13 -12.07 1.69
C LEU A 250 2.91 -12.53 2.49
N LYS A 251 1.73 -11.99 2.29
CA LYS A 251 0.50 -12.46 2.96
C LYS A 251 0.19 -13.90 2.55
N PRO A 252 -0.28 -14.76 3.51
CA PRO A 252 -0.56 -16.17 3.23
C PRO A 252 -1.61 -16.42 2.14
N GLN A 253 -2.55 -15.50 1.95
CA GLN A 253 -3.56 -15.57 0.89
C GLN A 253 -3.00 -15.24 -0.51
N TRP A 254 -1.75 -14.77 -0.60
CA TRP A 254 -1.10 -14.43 -1.86
C TRP A 254 0.10 -15.36 -2.13
N TYR A 255 1.31 -14.90 -1.91
CA TYR A 255 2.53 -15.63 -2.29
C TYR A 255 3.37 -16.07 -1.08
N GLY A 256 2.98 -15.66 0.14
CA GLY A 256 3.71 -15.95 1.36
C GLY A 256 3.17 -17.15 2.13
N LYS A 257 3.62 -17.27 3.36
CA LYS A 257 3.20 -18.28 4.33
C LYS A 257 3.03 -17.64 5.70
N PRO A 258 2.28 -18.27 6.64
CA PRO A 258 2.15 -17.76 8.00
C PRO A 258 3.52 -17.49 8.64
N GLY A 259 3.68 -16.35 9.29
CA GLY A 259 4.92 -15.87 9.91
C GLY A 259 5.92 -15.19 8.97
N ALA A 260 5.63 -15.12 7.65
CA ALA A 260 6.57 -14.51 6.71
C ALA A 260 6.73 -13.00 6.93
N ILE A 261 5.64 -12.28 7.21
CA ILE A 261 5.69 -10.81 7.42
C ILE A 261 6.46 -10.45 8.69
N PRO A 262 6.20 -11.05 9.89
CA PRO A 262 7.01 -10.81 11.06
C PRO A 262 8.50 -11.14 10.87
N ALA A 263 8.82 -12.26 10.20
CA ALA A 263 10.20 -12.64 9.89
C ALA A 263 10.88 -11.61 8.97
N PHE A 264 10.18 -11.15 7.94
CA PHE A 264 10.66 -10.10 7.06
C PHE A 264 10.87 -8.77 7.79
N ALA A 265 9.97 -8.39 8.70
CA ALA A 265 10.12 -7.18 9.49
C ALA A 265 11.38 -7.22 10.38
N GLU A 266 11.69 -8.37 10.98
CA GLU A 266 12.92 -8.59 11.75
C GLU A 266 14.17 -8.49 10.86
N GLU A 267 14.17 -9.15 9.72
CA GLU A 267 15.27 -9.14 8.76
C GLU A 267 15.54 -7.72 8.23
N ALA A 268 14.52 -7.06 7.65
CA ALA A 268 14.65 -5.75 7.03
C ALA A 268 15.09 -4.68 8.05
N SER A 269 14.51 -4.69 9.25
CA SER A 269 14.86 -3.73 10.31
C SER A 269 16.29 -3.91 10.81
N SER A 270 16.79 -5.16 10.85
CA SER A 270 18.15 -5.46 11.31
C SER A 270 19.23 -4.98 10.35
N SER A 271 18.89 -4.68 9.10
CA SER A 271 19.84 -4.15 8.10
C SER A 271 20.13 -2.66 8.26
N LEU A 272 19.35 -1.95 9.09
CA LEU A 272 19.46 -0.51 9.30
C LEU A 272 19.90 -0.18 10.72
N ALA A 273 20.66 0.92 10.86
CA ALA A 273 21.00 1.47 12.16
C ALA A 273 19.76 2.11 12.84
N GLU A 274 19.79 2.20 14.19
CA GLU A 274 18.78 2.96 14.92
C GLU A 274 18.93 4.48 14.66
N PRO A 275 17.81 5.22 14.55
CA PRO A 275 16.41 4.81 14.78
C PRO A 275 15.72 4.21 13.53
N ASP A 276 16.35 4.18 12.36
CA ASP A 276 15.71 3.79 11.09
C ASP A 276 15.26 2.32 11.10
N GLY A 277 16.04 1.44 11.76
CA GLY A 277 15.68 0.02 11.89
C GLY A 277 14.34 -0.18 12.62
N SER A 278 14.17 0.41 13.79
CA SER A 278 12.91 0.31 14.54
C SER A 278 11.75 1.00 13.85
N ILE A 279 12.01 2.13 13.17
CA ILE A 279 11.00 2.81 12.35
C ILE A 279 10.53 1.89 11.21
N LEU A 280 11.45 1.27 10.49
CA LEU A 280 11.09 0.33 9.42
C LEU A 280 10.31 -0.86 9.95
N TYR A 281 10.70 -1.41 11.11
CA TYR A 281 9.94 -2.46 11.78
C TYR A 281 8.49 -2.04 12.03
N PHE A 282 8.29 -0.85 12.63
CA PHE A 282 6.95 -0.30 12.83
C PHE A 282 6.18 -0.15 11.52
N ARG A 283 6.83 0.34 10.46
CA ARG A 283 6.19 0.55 9.15
C ARG A 283 5.71 -0.76 8.52
N ILE A 284 6.54 -1.81 8.56
CA ILE A 284 6.19 -3.13 8.02
C ILE A 284 5.07 -3.76 8.85
N VAL A 285 5.23 -3.83 10.17
CA VAL A 285 4.24 -4.45 11.06
C VAL A 285 2.90 -3.69 11.04
N SER A 286 2.92 -2.39 10.77
CA SER A 286 1.71 -1.59 10.60
C SER A 286 0.80 -2.08 9.46
N SER A 287 1.30 -2.87 8.51
CA SER A 287 0.45 -3.53 7.49
C SER A 287 -0.46 -4.60 8.08
N LEU A 288 -0.08 -5.15 9.25
CA LEU A 288 -0.88 -6.13 10.00
C LEU A 288 -1.90 -5.49 10.95
N ALA A 289 -1.83 -4.17 11.16
CA ALA A 289 -2.72 -3.44 12.05
C ALA A 289 -4.08 -3.18 11.39
N CYS A 290 -4.85 -4.25 11.20
CA CYS A 290 -6.15 -4.27 10.59
C CYS A 290 -7.03 -5.27 11.35
N ASN A 291 -8.30 -4.95 11.60
CA ASN A 291 -9.27 -5.90 12.14
C ASN A 291 -9.71 -6.93 11.08
N CYS A 292 -8.77 -7.48 10.35
CA CYS A 292 -8.92 -8.50 9.33
C CYS A 292 -8.35 -9.83 9.83
N ALA A 293 -9.07 -10.92 9.65
CA ALA A 293 -8.73 -12.21 10.27
C ALA A 293 -7.34 -12.75 9.89
N PRO A 294 -6.88 -12.72 8.63
CA PRO A 294 -5.55 -13.22 8.26
C PRO A 294 -4.43 -12.40 8.90
N GLU A 295 -4.53 -11.08 8.90
CA GLU A 295 -3.50 -10.17 9.41
C GLU A 295 -3.37 -10.24 10.94
N VAL A 296 -4.49 -10.30 11.66
CA VAL A 296 -4.51 -10.44 13.12
C VAL A 296 -3.81 -11.74 13.57
N ALA A 297 -3.92 -12.81 12.79
CA ALA A 297 -3.28 -14.10 13.09
C ALA A 297 -1.75 -14.03 13.05
N GLU A 298 -1.16 -13.10 12.32
CA GLU A 298 0.29 -12.88 12.23
C GLU A 298 0.86 -12.11 13.46
N LEU A 299 0.03 -11.29 14.12
CA LEU A 299 0.46 -10.41 15.22
C LEU A 299 1.16 -11.13 16.37
N PRO A 300 0.75 -12.32 16.84
CA PRO A 300 1.43 -12.99 17.95
C PRO A 300 2.93 -13.25 17.71
N SER A 301 3.38 -13.29 16.46
CA SER A 301 4.79 -13.48 16.09
C SER A 301 5.59 -12.17 16.03
N VAL A 302 4.96 -11.02 16.28
CA VAL A 302 5.57 -9.69 16.24
C VAL A 302 6.23 -9.34 17.58
N SER A 303 7.39 -8.69 17.57
CA SER A 303 8.01 -8.08 18.76
C SER A 303 7.30 -6.78 19.13
N LEU A 304 6.44 -6.84 20.15
CA LEU A 304 5.74 -5.64 20.64
C LEU A 304 6.72 -4.55 21.09
N THR A 305 7.85 -4.93 21.69
CA THR A 305 8.89 -3.99 22.14
C THR A 305 9.49 -3.21 20.96
N LYS A 306 9.88 -3.90 19.88
CA LYS A 306 10.40 -3.24 18.67
C LYS A 306 9.34 -2.37 18.01
N PHE A 307 8.09 -2.86 17.94
CA PHE A 307 6.98 -2.11 17.38
C PHE A 307 6.72 -0.81 18.15
N ARG A 308 6.74 -0.86 19.50
CA ARG A 308 6.63 0.32 20.36
C ARG A 308 7.77 1.29 20.13
N THR A 309 9.02 0.82 20.16
CA THR A 309 10.20 1.67 19.92
C THR A 309 10.11 2.36 18.58
N GLY A 310 9.68 1.65 17.54
CA GLY A 310 9.48 2.22 16.20
C GLY A 310 8.40 3.30 16.17
N TYR A 311 7.25 3.07 16.81
CA TYR A 311 6.20 4.10 16.94
C TYR A 311 6.70 5.35 17.66
N GLU A 312 7.40 5.20 18.77
CA GLU A 312 7.96 6.31 19.55
C GLU A 312 8.99 7.10 18.73
N ASN A 313 9.85 6.41 17.97
CA ASN A 313 10.82 7.04 17.07
C ASN A 313 10.12 7.78 15.92
N VAL A 314 9.09 7.20 15.31
CA VAL A 314 8.29 7.89 14.28
C VAL A 314 7.67 9.17 14.86
N ARG A 315 7.04 9.07 16.03
CA ARG A 315 6.42 10.23 16.70
C ARG A 315 7.42 11.32 17.07
N ARG A 316 8.57 10.91 17.57
CA ARG A 316 9.65 11.85 17.99
C ARG A 316 10.26 12.58 16.80
N LEU A 317 10.51 11.87 15.69
CA LEU A 317 11.20 12.42 14.52
C LEU A 317 10.28 13.10 13.53
N TYR A 318 9.06 12.59 13.37
CA TYR A 318 8.13 13.04 12.31
C TYR A 318 6.82 13.61 12.84
N GLY A 319 6.66 13.69 14.15
CA GLY A 319 5.45 14.23 14.78
C GLY A 319 4.30 13.23 14.90
N PHE A 320 3.17 13.71 15.41
CA PHE A 320 1.98 12.91 15.66
C PHE A 320 1.20 12.66 14.37
N SER A 321 0.79 11.41 14.14
CA SER A 321 -0.14 11.01 13.07
C SER A 321 -1.27 10.19 13.67
N ASN A 322 -2.52 10.58 13.39
CA ASN A 322 -3.71 9.87 13.83
C ASN A 322 -3.72 8.42 13.36
N LEU A 323 -3.37 8.17 12.10
CA LEU A 323 -3.27 6.83 11.53
C LEU A 323 -2.23 5.96 12.26
N ASN A 324 -1.03 6.49 12.52
CA ASN A 324 -0.01 5.74 13.23
C ASN A 324 -0.43 5.44 14.69
N ALA A 325 -1.14 6.36 15.34
CA ALA A 325 -1.67 6.16 16.69
C ALA A 325 -2.77 5.08 16.72
N ASN A 326 -3.68 5.08 15.73
CA ASN A 326 -4.70 4.02 15.58
C ASN A 326 -4.06 2.65 15.38
N ARG A 327 -3.06 2.52 14.50
CA ARG A 327 -2.30 1.28 14.28
C ARG A 327 -1.61 0.80 15.56
N TYR A 328 -0.98 1.72 16.28
CA TYR A 328 -0.33 1.41 17.55
C TYR A 328 -1.34 0.95 18.61
N ALA A 329 -2.47 1.64 18.75
CA ALA A 329 -3.55 1.28 19.66
C ALA A 329 -4.12 -0.11 19.35
N PHE A 330 -4.33 -0.43 18.07
CA PHE A 330 -4.85 -1.72 17.62
C PHE A 330 -3.91 -2.89 18.01
N VAL A 331 -2.62 -2.75 17.72
CA VAL A 331 -1.62 -3.76 18.07
C VAL A 331 -1.52 -3.90 19.59
N ALA A 332 -1.44 -2.80 20.35
CA ALA A 332 -1.42 -2.82 21.80
C ALA A 332 -2.68 -3.50 22.40
N TYR A 333 -3.85 -3.23 21.85
CA TYR A 333 -5.10 -3.90 22.24
C TYR A 333 -5.05 -5.41 21.99
N THR A 334 -4.56 -5.82 20.83
CA THR A 334 -4.43 -7.24 20.46
C THR A 334 -3.48 -7.99 21.41
N PHE A 335 -2.37 -7.37 21.77
CA PHE A 335 -1.42 -7.91 22.75
C PHE A 335 -1.85 -7.78 24.22
N LYS A 336 -3.00 -7.14 24.49
CA LYS A 336 -3.46 -6.83 25.84
C LYS A 336 -2.48 -5.96 26.65
N ASP A 337 -1.69 -5.14 25.94
CA ASP A 337 -0.79 -4.16 26.53
C ASP A 337 -1.58 -2.86 26.85
N LYS A 338 -2.23 -2.88 28.00
CA LYS A 338 -3.13 -1.83 28.45
C LYS A 338 -2.43 -0.46 28.59
N PRO A 339 -1.22 -0.34 29.16
CA PRO A 339 -0.53 0.94 29.26
C PRO A 339 -0.27 1.59 27.88
N SER A 340 0.19 0.79 26.91
CA SER A 340 0.41 1.28 25.53
C SER A 340 -0.90 1.67 24.85
N ALA A 341 -1.97 0.89 25.04
CA ALA A 341 -3.28 1.21 24.50
C ALA A 341 -3.84 2.53 25.09
N GLN A 342 -3.74 2.72 26.43
CA GLN A 342 -4.13 3.96 27.11
C GLN A 342 -3.39 5.17 26.54
N GLN A 343 -2.07 5.06 26.42
CA GLN A 343 -1.23 6.12 25.84
C GLN A 343 -1.66 6.50 24.43
N ALA A 344 -1.93 5.50 23.59
CA ALA A 344 -2.36 5.73 22.21
C ALA A 344 -3.75 6.39 22.15
N PHE A 345 -4.76 5.82 22.83
CA PHE A 345 -6.12 6.33 22.84
C PHE A 345 -6.24 7.76 23.43
N ALA A 346 -5.34 8.17 24.32
CA ALA A 346 -5.30 9.52 24.85
C ALA A 346 -5.00 10.58 23.78
N SER A 347 -4.41 10.20 22.64
CA SER A 347 -4.01 11.11 21.57
C SER A 347 -4.79 10.92 20.27
N ILE A 348 -5.55 9.83 20.12
CA ILE A 348 -6.37 9.58 18.92
C ILE A 348 -7.57 10.53 18.90
N ALA A 349 -7.68 11.31 17.82
CA ALA A 349 -8.82 12.17 17.57
C ALA A 349 -9.98 11.39 16.94
N ASP A 350 -9.70 10.71 15.82
CA ASP A 350 -10.69 10.01 15.01
C ASP A 350 -10.30 8.55 14.78
N MET A 351 -11.32 7.70 14.66
CA MET A 351 -11.15 6.31 14.28
C MET A 351 -10.70 6.20 12.82
N GLU A 352 -9.67 5.40 12.56
CA GLU A 352 -9.26 5.02 11.19
C GLU A 352 -9.99 3.74 10.77
N HIS A 353 -10.86 3.87 9.77
CA HIS A 353 -11.69 2.75 9.32
C HIS A 353 -10.87 1.54 8.89
N ASP A 354 -9.79 1.74 8.15
CA ASP A 354 -8.93 0.68 7.62
C ASP A 354 -8.21 -0.13 8.71
N VAL A 355 -8.14 0.44 9.93
CA VAL A 355 -7.58 -0.25 11.08
C VAL A 355 -8.65 -1.03 11.84
N TRP A 356 -9.81 -0.42 12.09
CA TRP A 356 -10.80 -0.95 13.03
C TRP A 356 -12.01 -1.64 12.38
N TRP A 357 -12.28 -1.36 11.11
CA TRP A 357 -13.41 -1.87 10.32
C TRP A 357 -14.78 -1.62 10.94
N GLY A 358 -14.87 -0.60 11.77
CA GLY A 358 -16.12 -0.15 12.34
C GLY A 358 -16.00 0.37 13.78
N PRO A 359 -16.97 1.18 14.22
CA PRO A 359 -16.90 1.86 15.51
C PRO A 359 -16.97 0.89 16.71
N HIS A 360 -17.64 -0.25 16.58
CA HIS A 360 -17.82 -1.18 17.70
C HIS A 360 -16.52 -1.75 18.23
N THR A 361 -15.58 -2.14 17.34
CA THR A 361 -14.26 -2.66 17.73
C THR A 361 -13.42 -1.56 18.34
N PHE A 362 -13.43 -0.37 17.75
CA PHE A 362 -12.71 0.81 18.26
C PHE A 362 -13.17 1.20 19.65
N GLU A 363 -14.49 1.36 19.86
CA GLU A 363 -15.06 1.77 21.15
C GLU A 363 -14.86 0.69 22.23
N ALA A 364 -14.95 -0.59 21.88
CA ALA A 364 -14.66 -1.69 22.80
C ALA A 364 -13.19 -1.68 23.25
N ALA A 365 -12.26 -1.46 22.33
CA ALA A 365 -10.84 -1.35 22.64
C ALA A 365 -10.52 -0.12 23.49
N ARG A 366 -11.13 1.02 23.18
CA ARG A 366 -10.98 2.27 23.93
C ARG A 366 -11.56 2.17 25.34
N ALA A 367 -12.73 1.56 25.49
CA ALA A 367 -13.35 1.31 26.79
C ALA A 367 -12.47 0.35 27.63
N TRP A 368 -12.00 -0.76 27.03
CA TRP A 368 -11.10 -1.68 27.70
C TRP A 368 -9.79 -1.00 28.16
N ALA A 369 -9.21 -0.15 27.36
CA ALA A 369 -8.01 0.59 27.73
C ALA A 369 -8.24 1.50 28.94
N ASN A 370 -9.42 2.12 29.04
CA ASN A 370 -9.79 3.09 30.10
C ASN A 370 -10.40 2.44 31.36
N THR A 371 -10.68 1.13 31.37
CA THR A 371 -11.14 0.47 32.62
C THR A 371 -9.96 0.36 33.61
N PRO A 372 -10.21 0.41 34.93
CA PRO A 372 -9.17 0.21 35.95
C PRO A 372 -8.42 -1.10 35.84
#